data_90869f6ad07c4cc53f695ae0539c7859
#
_entry.id   90869f6ad07c4cc53f695ae0539c7859
#
_cell.length_a   1.000
_cell.length_b   1.000
_cell.length_c   1.000
_cell.angle_alpha   90.00
_cell.angle_beta   90.00
_cell.angle_gamma   90.00
#
_symmetry.space_group_name_H-M   'P 1'
#
loop_
_entity.id
_entity.type
_entity.pdbx_description
1 polymer ?
#
loop_
_entity_poly.entity_id
_entity_poly.type
_entity_poly.pdbx_seq_one_letter_code
_entity_poly.pdbx_strand_id
1 'polypeptide(L)'
;MPVLEIRDLRFRDRGPYSFRVESGECVAIQGASGAGKSLLLRALCDLDPRSGNIQLDEVSIDSVTGPAWRRLVGMLPAESGWWRDLVGEHFADFSQIDEAILATLGFDHNVARWQVSRLSTGERQRLAILRLLNNRPQCLLLDEPTASLDQDSVERVERLLLHYGQQHQAPMLWVSHDPAQLARVSQHRLLIEPGGQLTDTGLDHGR
;
A
#
# COMPACT_ATOMS: atom_id res chain seq x y z
N MET A 1 1.71 9.48 -16.97
CA MET A 1 0.90 9.21 -15.76
C MET A 1 1.20 7.79 -15.32
N PRO A 2 1.61 7.54 -14.06
CA PRO A 2 2.11 6.23 -13.69
C PRO A 2 1.02 5.16 -13.80
N VAL A 3 1.35 4.10 -14.50
CA VAL A 3 0.52 2.90 -14.68
C VAL A 3 1.33 1.70 -14.22
N LEU A 4 0.75 0.88 -13.35
CA LEU A 4 1.37 -0.37 -12.91
C LEU A 4 0.88 -1.52 -13.80
N GLU A 5 1.79 -2.13 -14.56
CA GLU A 5 1.48 -3.26 -15.43
C GLU A 5 2.19 -4.52 -14.97
N ILE A 6 1.43 -5.61 -14.89
CA ILE A 6 1.89 -6.93 -14.47
C ILE A 6 1.59 -7.93 -15.59
N ARG A 7 2.61 -8.68 -16.03
CA ARG A 7 2.49 -9.72 -17.04
C ARG A 7 3.15 -11.01 -16.58
N ASP A 8 2.38 -12.10 -16.58
CA ASP A 8 2.82 -13.46 -16.27
C ASP A 8 3.57 -13.59 -14.94
N LEU A 9 3.21 -12.77 -13.95
CA LEU A 9 3.83 -12.79 -12.63
C LEU A 9 3.59 -14.12 -11.94
N ARG A 10 4.70 -14.75 -11.53
CA ARG A 10 4.72 -15.96 -10.71
C ARG A 10 5.57 -15.73 -9.48
N PHE A 11 5.09 -16.17 -8.33
CA PHE A 11 5.82 -16.17 -7.08
C PHE A 11 5.40 -17.39 -6.25
N ARG A 12 6.38 -18.11 -5.72
CA ARG A 12 6.19 -19.42 -5.07
C ARG A 12 5.42 -20.37 -6.00
N ASP A 13 4.28 -20.90 -5.56
CA ASP A 13 3.38 -21.82 -6.26
C ASP A 13 2.17 -21.11 -6.93
N ARG A 14 2.23 -19.78 -7.11
CA ARG A 14 1.11 -18.94 -7.56
C ARG A 14 1.38 -18.27 -8.89
N GLY A 15 0.30 -18.01 -9.63
CA GLY A 15 0.34 -17.36 -10.94
C GLY A 15 0.17 -18.37 -12.10
N PRO A 16 0.28 -17.94 -13.36
CA PRO A 16 0.65 -16.58 -13.77
C PRO A 16 -0.45 -15.56 -13.50
N TYR A 17 -0.06 -14.38 -13.05
CA TYR A 17 -0.97 -13.24 -12.87
C TYR A 17 -0.65 -12.15 -13.88
N SER A 18 -1.68 -11.67 -14.57
CA SER A 18 -1.58 -10.54 -15.48
C SER A 18 -2.74 -9.59 -15.24
N PHE A 19 -2.44 -8.35 -14.91
CA PHE A 19 -3.40 -7.28 -14.68
C PHE A 19 -2.72 -5.93 -14.79
N ARG A 20 -3.53 -4.87 -14.80
CA ARG A 20 -3.07 -3.50 -14.91
C ARG A 20 -3.82 -2.63 -13.91
N VAL A 21 -3.16 -1.63 -13.37
CA VAL A 21 -3.75 -0.61 -12.50
C VAL A 21 -3.47 0.75 -13.12
N GLU A 22 -4.52 1.45 -13.43
CA GLU A 22 -4.44 2.74 -14.10
C GLU A 22 -4.00 3.86 -13.15
N SER A 23 -3.58 4.95 -13.75
CA SER A 23 -3.16 6.17 -13.07
C SER A 23 -4.26 6.69 -12.13
N GLY A 24 -3.96 6.84 -10.84
CA GLY A 24 -4.91 7.30 -9.82
C GLY A 24 -6.00 6.30 -9.46
N GLU A 25 -5.99 5.09 -10.03
CA GLU A 25 -6.93 4.03 -9.72
C GLU A 25 -6.57 3.33 -8.41
N CYS A 26 -7.60 2.98 -7.64
CA CYS A 26 -7.48 2.09 -6.48
C CYS A 26 -8.15 0.75 -6.79
N VAL A 27 -7.36 -0.32 -6.85
CA VAL A 27 -7.81 -1.69 -7.08
C VAL A 27 -7.79 -2.47 -5.77
N ALA A 28 -8.93 -3.05 -5.39
CA ALA A 28 -9.02 -3.93 -4.24
C ALA A 28 -8.51 -5.33 -4.56
N ILE A 29 -7.71 -5.90 -3.65
CA ILE A 29 -7.31 -7.32 -3.70
C ILE A 29 -8.10 -8.08 -2.65
N GLN A 30 -8.94 -9.00 -3.10
CA GLN A 30 -9.75 -9.88 -2.25
C GLN A 30 -9.27 -11.34 -2.31
N GLY A 31 -9.70 -12.13 -1.35
CA GLY A 31 -9.43 -13.56 -1.26
C GLY A 31 -9.43 -14.05 0.18
N ALA A 32 -9.59 -15.35 0.37
CA ALA A 32 -9.56 -15.98 1.69
C ALA A 32 -8.27 -15.68 2.47
N SER A 33 -8.28 -15.87 3.79
CA SER A 33 -7.04 -15.84 4.58
C SER A 33 -6.06 -16.87 4.02
N GLY A 34 -4.78 -16.51 3.88
CA GLY A 34 -3.77 -17.38 3.27
C GLY A 34 -3.83 -17.48 1.73
N ALA A 35 -4.76 -16.80 1.04
CA ALA A 35 -4.83 -16.80 -0.42
C ALA A 35 -3.59 -16.22 -1.11
N GLY A 36 -2.71 -15.51 -0.36
CA GLY A 36 -1.46 -14.97 -0.91
C GLY A 36 -1.51 -13.48 -1.25
N LYS A 37 -2.51 -12.73 -0.75
CA LYS A 37 -2.64 -11.29 -1.00
C LYS A 37 -1.37 -10.51 -0.62
N SER A 38 -0.90 -10.67 0.62
CA SER A 38 0.35 -10.04 1.09
C SER A 38 1.57 -10.53 0.30
N LEU A 39 1.60 -11.79 -0.11
CA LEU A 39 2.70 -12.34 -0.93
C LEU A 39 2.71 -11.70 -2.32
N LEU A 40 1.55 -11.45 -2.92
CA LEU A 40 1.43 -10.69 -4.16
C LEU A 40 2.03 -9.29 -4.01
N LEU A 41 1.62 -8.53 -2.98
CA LEU A 41 2.18 -7.20 -2.73
C LEU A 41 3.69 -7.22 -2.51
N ARG A 42 4.22 -8.24 -1.79
CA ARG A 42 5.65 -8.41 -1.58
C ARG A 42 6.41 -8.72 -2.87
N ALA A 43 5.85 -9.56 -3.74
CA ALA A 43 6.42 -9.85 -5.05
C ALA A 43 6.46 -8.60 -5.94
N LEU A 44 5.39 -7.80 -5.94
CA LEU A 44 5.31 -6.52 -6.67
C LEU A 44 6.31 -5.47 -6.13
N CYS A 45 6.67 -5.55 -4.85
CA CYS A 45 7.65 -4.66 -4.20
C CYS A 45 9.10 -5.18 -4.23
N ASP A 46 9.39 -6.25 -4.98
CA ASP A 46 10.71 -6.89 -5.05
C ASP A 46 11.26 -7.30 -3.66
N LEU A 47 10.38 -7.85 -2.83
CA LEU A 47 10.73 -8.36 -1.50
C LEU A 47 10.82 -9.90 -1.46
N ASP A 48 10.20 -10.59 -2.41
CA ASP A 48 10.22 -12.04 -2.53
C ASP A 48 10.64 -12.45 -3.95
N PRO A 49 11.26 -13.63 -4.14
CA PRO A 49 11.60 -14.17 -5.46
C PRO A 49 10.37 -14.29 -6.35
N ARG A 50 10.53 -13.88 -7.59
CA ARG A 50 9.48 -13.85 -8.61
C ARG A 50 10.01 -14.12 -10.01
N SER A 51 9.10 -14.37 -10.95
CA SER A 51 9.32 -14.30 -12.39
C SER A 51 8.15 -13.58 -13.06
N GLY A 52 8.28 -13.28 -14.36
CA GLY A 52 7.32 -12.44 -15.07
C GLY A 52 7.75 -10.97 -15.08
N ASN A 53 6.99 -10.13 -15.77
CA ASN A 53 7.33 -8.71 -15.95
C ASN A 53 6.44 -7.82 -15.08
N ILE A 54 7.06 -6.86 -14.40
CA ILE A 54 6.39 -5.81 -13.63
C ILE A 54 6.97 -4.48 -14.08
N GLN A 55 6.11 -3.56 -14.47
CA GLN A 55 6.48 -2.23 -14.94
C GLN A 55 5.65 -1.15 -14.24
N LEU A 56 6.29 -0.04 -13.91
CA LEU A 56 5.63 1.20 -13.55
C LEU A 56 6.00 2.23 -14.63
N ASP A 57 5.04 2.59 -15.47
CA ASP A 57 5.30 3.31 -16.74
C ASP A 57 6.37 2.58 -17.59
N GLU A 58 7.45 3.31 -17.91
CA GLU A 58 8.57 2.79 -18.70
C GLU A 58 9.63 2.09 -17.86
N VAL A 59 9.50 2.10 -16.53
CA VAL A 59 10.49 1.51 -15.62
C VAL A 59 10.13 0.07 -15.31
N SER A 60 10.93 -0.87 -15.83
CA SER A 60 10.83 -2.29 -15.43
C SER A 60 11.50 -2.52 -14.08
N ILE A 61 10.89 -3.35 -13.25
CA ILE A 61 11.44 -3.78 -11.96
C ILE A 61 12.86 -4.38 -12.09
N ASP A 62 13.14 -5.07 -13.20
CA ASP A 62 14.43 -5.70 -13.48
C ASP A 62 15.48 -4.72 -14.04
N SER A 63 15.08 -3.49 -14.40
CA SER A 63 15.98 -2.46 -14.93
C SER A 63 16.64 -1.62 -13.85
N VAL A 64 16.20 -1.72 -12.59
CA VAL A 64 16.66 -0.93 -11.46
C VAL A 64 17.01 -1.80 -10.26
N THR A 65 17.74 -1.26 -9.29
CA THR A 65 18.01 -1.98 -8.04
C THR A 65 16.74 -2.09 -7.17
N GLY A 66 16.61 -3.16 -6.38
CA GLY A 66 15.46 -3.33 -5.48
C GLY A 66 15.19 -2.11 -4.58
N PRO A 67 16.20 -1.46 -3.93
CA PRO A 67 15.97 -0.22 -3.21
C PRO A 67 15.47 0.95 -4.06
N ALA A 68 15.90 1.07 -5.33
CA ALA A 68 15.38 2.09 -6.25
C ALA A 68 13.93 1.81 -6.64
N TRP A 69 13.60 0.54 -6.93
CA TRP A 69 12.23 0.12 -7.20
C TRP A 69 11.29 0.43 -6.03
N ARG A 70 11.69 0.10 -4.79
CA ARG A 70 10.89 0.34 -3.58
C ARG A 70 10.71 1.81 -3.20
N ARG A 71 11.44 2.74 -3.84
CA ARG A 71 11.16 4.17 -3.75
C ARG A 71 10.03 4.59 -4.69
N LEU A 72 9.91 3.91 -5.84
CA LEU A 72 8.84 4.15 -6.81
C LEU A 72 7.54 3.45 -6.38
N VAL A 73 7.65 2.18 -5.99
CA VAL A 73 6.54 1.33 -5.56
C VAL A 73 6.63 1.15 -4.05
N GLY A 74 5.90 1.99 -3.33
CA GLY A 74 5.90 2.00 -1.86
C GLY A 74 4.92 0.97 -1.31
N MET A 75 5.36 0.17 -0.33
CA MET A 75 4.51 -0.81 0.34
C MET A 75 4.31 -0.46 1.81
N LEU A 76 3.05 -0.48 2.25
CA LEU A 76 2.66 -0.53 3.65
C LEU A 76 2.33 -1.98 4.00
N PRO A 77 3.16 -2.69 4.75
CA PRO A 77 2.85 -4.04 5.23
C PRO A 77 1.81 -3.98 6.37
N ALA A 78 1.08 -5.07 6.59
CA ALA A 78 0.11 -5.19 7.69
C ALA A 78 0.77 -4.93 9.06
N GLU A 79 2.01 -5.37 9.23
CA GLU A 79 2.83 -5.05 10.40
C GLU A 79 4.07 -4.26 9.96
N SER A 80 4.12 -2.99 10.34
CA SER A 80 5.22 -2.10 9.99
C SER A 80 6.41 -2.26 10.94
N GLY A 81 7.60 -2.46 10.40
CA GLY A 81 8.84 -2.52 11.15
C GLY A 81 9.30 -1.16 11.67
N TRP A 82 9.85 -1.16 12.89
CA TRP A 82 10.46 -0.01 13.54
C TRP A 82 11.81 -0.46 14.11
N TRP A 83 12.91 0.25 13.75
CA TRP A 83 14.30 -0.19 14.02
C TRP A 83 15.14 0.85 14.75
N ARG A 84 14.55 1.98 15.13
CA ARG A 84 15.14 3.04 15.95
C ARG A 84 14.27 3.29 17.16
N ASP A 85 14.81 3.96 18.18
CA ASP A 85 14.11 4.21 19.43
C ASP A 85 13.08 5.33 19.30
N LEU A 86 13.38 6.39 18.55
CA LEU A 86 12.51 7.54 18.38
C LEU A 86 11.85 7.53 17.01
N VAL A 87 10.60 8.01 16.96
CA VAL A 87 9.80 8.10 15.73
C VAL A 87 10.55 8.91 14.65
N GLY A 88 11.06 10.09 15.00
CA GLY A 88 11.72 11.00 14.05
C GLY A 88 12.94 10.39 13.35
N GLU A 89 13.64 9.45 14.00
CA GLU A 89 14.83 8.80 13.45
C GLU A 89 14.53 7.87 12.24
N HIS A 90 13.25 7.61 11.96
CA HIS A 90 12.81 6.83 10.80
C HIS A 90 12.51 7.69 9.55
N PHE A 91 12.73 8.98 9.64
CA PHE A 91 12.51 9.96 8.58
C PHE A 91 13.84 10.65 8.25
N ALA A 92 14.05 11.02 6.99
CA ALA A 92 15.26 11.73 6.58
C ALA A 92 15.35 13.12 7.24
N ASP A 93 14.23 13.84 7.26
CA ASP A 93 14.05 15.10 7.98
C ASP A 93 12.59 15.23 8.39
N PHE A 94 12.31 15.01 9.68
CA PHE A 94 10.96 15.09 10.23
C PHE A 94 10.42 16.52 10.25
N SER A 95 11.28 17.53 10.27
CA SER A 95 10.86 18.95 10.32
C SER A 95 10.20 19.43 9.01
N GLN A 96 10.44 18.71 7.91
CA GLN A 96 9.87 19.01 6.59
C GLN A 96 8.52 18.35 6.33
N ILE A 97 7.99 17.58 7.29
CA ILE A 97 6.68 16.94 7.14
C ILE A 97 5.59 18.00 7.25
N ASP A 98 4.65 17.96 6.33
CA ASP A 98 3.49 18.86 6.29
C ASP A 98 2.65 18.70 7.56
N GLU A 99 2.42 19.82 8.26
CA GLU A 99 1.60 19.89 9.47
C GLU A 99 0.15 19.42 9.21
N ALA A 100 -0.40 19.67 8.02
CA ALA A 100 -1.74 19.23 7.68
C ALA A 100 -1.83 17.70 7.58
N ILE A 101 -0.79 17.02 7.08
CA ILE A 101 -0.74 15.56 7.06
C ILE A 101 -0.60 15.02 8.49
N LEU A 102 0.27 15.61 9.32
CA LEU A 102 0.42 15.24 10.73
C LEU A 102 -0.91 15.39 11.47
N ALA A 103 -1.56 16.54 11.35
CA ALA A 103 -2.86 16.81 12.00
C ALA A 103 -3.97 15.83 11.52
N THR A 104 -4.01 15.50 10.23
CA THR A 104 -4.94 14.51 9.67
C THR A 104 -4.76 13.15 10.32
N LEU A 105 -3.52 12.75 10.59
CA LEU A 105 -3.17 11.51 11.27
C LEU A 105 -3.26 11.60 12.80
N GLY A 106 -3.63 12.77 13.36
CA GLY A 106 -3.80 13.00 14.79
C GLY A 106 -2.49 13.23 15.53
N PHE A 107 -1.49 13.81 14.86
CA PHE A 107 -0.18 14.13 15.43
C PHE A 107 0.19 15.59 15.22
N ASP A 108 1.23 16.01 15.92
CA ASP A 108 2.00 17.23 15.71
C ASP A 108 3.50 16.90 15.61
N HIS A 109 4.35 17.90 15.39
CA HIS A 109 5.81 17.69 15.27
C HIS A 109 6.48 17.12 16.54
N ASN A 110 5.83 17.19 17.72
CA ASN A 110 6.38 16.62 18.95
C ASN A 110 6.46 15.07 18.88
N VAL A 111 5.61 14.44 18.04
CA VAL A 111 5.63 12.98 17.84
C VAL A 111 7.01 12.47 17.41
N ALA A 112 7.83 13.30 16.76
CA ALA A 112 9.22 12.93 16.40
C ALA A 112 10.06 12.45 17.59
N ARG A 113 9.77 12.95 18.79
CA ARG A 113 10.48 12.65 20.05
C ARG A 113 9.86 11.49 20.81
N TRP A 114 8.78 10.92 20.33
CA TRP A 114 8.14 9.81 21.02
C TRP A 114 8.96 8.53 20.86
N GLN A 115 9.00 7.74 21.94
CA GLN A 115 9.61 6.41 21.91
C GLN A 115 8.68 5.44 21.19
N VAL A 116 9.21 4.73 20.21
CA VAL A 116 8.45 3.72 19.43
C VAL A 116 7.86 2.63 20.33
N SER A 117 8.57 2.25 21.40
CA SER A 117 8.11 1.25 22.36
C SER A 117 6.82 1.62 23.10
N ARG A 118 6.49 2.91 23.18
CA ARG A 118 5.30 3.42 23.87
C ARG A 118 4.11 3.65 22.96
N LEU A 119 4.28 3.53 21.64
CA LEU A 119 3.20 3.71 20.67
C LEU A 119 2.19 2.56 20.78
N SER A 120 0.92 2.91 20.75
CA SER A 120 -0.17 1.97 20.47
C SER A 120 -0.07 1.39 19.06
N THR A 121 -0.75 0.30 18.78
CA THR A 121 -0.79 -0.32 17.45
C THR A 121 -1.34 0.64 16.40
N GLY A 122 -2.41 1.38 16.73
CA GLY A 122 -3.00 2.38 15.83
C GLY A 122 -2.07 3.58 15.55
N GLU A 123 -1.34 4.05 16.56
CA GLU A 123 -0.33 5.11 16.35
C GLU A 123 0.82 4.63 15.46
N ARG A 124 1.32 3.42 15.68
CA ARG A 124 2.34 2.80 14.81
C ARG A 124 1.87 2.73 13.37
N GLN A 125 0.63 2.32 13.16
CA GLN A 125 0.05 2.19 11.82
C GLN A 125 -0.06 3.56 11.13
N ARG A 126 -0.62 4.58 11.80
CA ARG A 126 -0.73 5.94 11.24
C ARG A 126 0.64 6.57 10.96
N LEU A 127 1.62 6.36 11.82
CA LEU A 127 3.00 6.83 11.59
C LEU A 127 3.71 6.06 10.47
N ALA A 128 3.41 4.79 10.28
CA ALA A 128 3.91 4.02 9.14
C ALA A 128 3.35 4.53 7.81
N ILE A 129 2.07 4.92 7.78
CA ILE A 129 1.44 5.58 6.63
C ILE A 129 2.14 6.93 6.35
N LEU A 130 2.37 7.74 7.38
CA LEU A 130 3.12 8.99 7.25
C LEU A 130 4.50 8.75 6.62
N ARG A 131 5.23 7.76 7.12
CA ARG A 131 6.55 7.38 6.60
C ARG A 131 6.50 6.92 5.15
N LEU A 132 5.50 6.15 4.77
CA LEU A 132 5.28 5.73 3.39
C LEU A 132 5.07 6.95 2.48
N LEU A 133 4.13 7.83 2.82
CA LEU A 133 3.77 8.99 1.99
C LEU A 133 4.90 10.03 1.93
N ASN A 134 5.70 10.17 3.00
CA ASN A 134 6.85 11.07 3.03
C ASN A 134 7.94 10.69 2.00
N ASN A 135 8.01 9.43 1.59
CA ASN A 135 8.90 8.96 0.52
C ASN A 135 8.38 9.27 -0.89
N ARG A 136 7.17 9.84 -1.02
CA ARG A 136 6.52 10.22 -2.28
C ARG A 136 6.51 9.11 -3.34
N PRO A 137 6.04 7.90 -3.01
CA PRO A 137 5.99 6.81 -3.97
C PRO A 137 5.03 7.12 -5.13
N GLN A 138 5.35 6.61 -6.31
CA GLN A 138 4.52 6.75 -7.50
C GLN A 138 3.45 5.65 -7.62
N CYS A 139 3.53 4.60 -6.79
CA CYS A 139 2.55 3.53 -6.67
C CYS A 139 2.44 3.12 -5.21
N LEU A 140 1.24 2.81 -4.73
CA LEU A 140 0.97 2.39 -3.35
C LEU A 140 0.48 0.94 -3.30
N LEU A 141 1.16 0.11 -2.51
CA LEU A 141 0.75 -1.25 -2.16
C LEU A 141 0.37 -1.27 -0.68
N LEU A 142 -0.91 -1.43 -0.37
CA LEU A 142 -1.47 -1.26 0.97
C LEU A 142 -2.00 -2.60 1.51
N ASP A 143 -1.32 -3.16 2.49
CA ASP A 143 -1.70 -4.42 3.14
C ASP A 143 -2.37 -4.11 4.48
N GLU A 144 -3.70 -4.23 4.55
CA GLU A 144 -4.52 -3.95 5.74
C GLU A 144 -4.23 -2.58 6.39
N PRO A 145 -4.24 -1.46 5.64
CA PRO A 145 -3.73 -0.17 6.14
C PRO A 145 -4.48 0.38 7.35
N THR A 146 -5.68 -0.13 7.64
CA THR A 146 -6.57 0.41 8.69
C THR A 146 -6.97 -0.63 9.75
N ALA A 147 -6.45 -1.87 9.69
CA ALA A 147 -6.90 -2.98 10.54
C ALA A 147 -6.81 -2.72 12.06
N SER A 148 -5.93 -1.81 12.49
CA SER A 148 -5.69 -1.50 13.92
C SER A 148 -6.21 -0.15 14.34
N LEU A 149 -7.09 0.47 13.54
CA LEU A 149 -7.59 1.83 13.76
C LEU A 149 -9.03 1.84 14.28
N ASP A 150 -9.36 2.86 15.07
CA ASP A 150 -10.74 3.20 15.38
C ASP A 150 -11.45 3.79 14.13
N GLN A 151 -12.79 3.81 14.16
CA GLN A 151 -13.61 4.20 13.01
C GLN A 151 -13.28 5.60 12.47
N ASP A 152 -13.07 6.59 13.34
CA ASP A 152 -12.76 7.96 12.93
C ASP A 152 -11.38 8.03 12.27
N SER A 153 -10.43 7.25 12.76
CA SER A 153 -9.09 7.12 12.17
C SER A 153 -9.10 6.38 10.84
N VAL A 154 -9.96 5.35 10.69
CA VAL A 154 -10.17 4.64 9.41
C VAL A 154 -10.58 5.64 8.33
N GLU A 155 -11.62 6.43 8.56
CA GLU A 155 -12.13 7.39 7.56
C GLU A 155 -11.09 8.47 7.19
N ARG A 156 -10.33 8.96 8.17
CA ARG A 156 -9.26 9.94 7.92
C ARG A 156 -8.14 9.35 7.06
N VAL A 157 -7.72 8.12 7.35
CA VAL A 157 -6.68 7.42 6.62
C VAL A 157 -7.15 7.06 5.21
N GLU A 158 -8.37 6.56 5.04
CA GLU A 158 -8.96 6.29 3.72
C GLU A 158 -8.90 7.56 2.85
N ARG A 159 -9.42 8.68 3.36
CA ARG A 159 -9.43 9.95 2.63
C ARG A 159 -8.02 10.45 2.29
N LEU A 160 -7.08 10.32 3.22
CA LEU A 160 -5.69 10.74 3.00
C LEU A 160 -5.03 9.92 1.89
N LEU A 161 -5.16 8.58 1.92
CA LEU A 161 -4.56 7.70 0.92
C LEU A 161 -5.19 7.88 -0.46
N LEU A 162 -6.53 7.99 -0.53
CA LEU A 162 -7.24 8.24 -1.79
C LEU A 162 -6.90 9.62 -2.37
N HIS A 163 -6.81 10.65 -1.52
CA HIS A 163 -6.39 11.98 -1.95
C HIS A 163 -4.96 11.96 -2.51
N TYR A 164 -4.05 11.27 -1.82
CA TYR A 164 -2.68 11.09 -2.32
C TYR A 164 -2.66 10.42 -3.70
N GLY A 165 -3.40 9.32 -3.87
CA GLY A 165 -3.50 8.62 -5.15
C GLY A 165 -4.01 9.51 -6.28
N GLN A 166 -5.05 10.29 -6.02
CA GLN A 166 -5.61 11.24 -6.98
C GLN A 166 -4.66 12.40 -7.29
N GLN A 167 -4.07 13.01 -6.27
CA GLN A 167 -3.17 14.16 -6.42
C GLN A 167 -1.89 13.80 -7.20
N HIS A 168 -1.31 12.64 -6.92
CA HIS A 168 -0.08 12.15 -7.54
C HIS A 168 -0.33 11.23 -8.73
N GLN A 169 -1.61 10.97 -9.06
CA GLN A 169 -2.00 10.01 -10.10
C GLN A 169 -1.40 8.62 -9.86
N ALA A 170 -1.17 8.27 -8.58
CA ALA A 170 -0.53 7.02 -8.18
C ALA A 170 -1.51 5.85 -8.23
N PRO A 171 -1.24 4.78 -9.02
CA PRO A 171 -2.00 3.54 -8.93
C PRO A 171 -1.87 2.93 -7.55
N MET A 172 -2.96 2.33 -7.04
CA MET A 172 -3.01 1.74 -5.70
C MET A 172 -3.56 0.33 -5.73
N LEU A 173 -2.93 -0.57 -4.98
CA LEU A 173 -3.48 -1.87 -4.63
C LEU A 173 -3.81 -1.87 -3.14
N TRP A 174 -5.05 -2.19 -2.81
CA TRP A 174 -5.56 -2.15 -1.43
C TRP A 174 -6.06 -3.54 -1.01
N VAL A 175 -5.41 -4.12 -0.02
CA VAL A 175 -5.86 -5.36 0.63
C VAL A 175 -6.62 -4.99 1.90
N SER A 176 -7.83 -5.54 2.08
CA SER A 176 -8.58 -5.50 3.32
C SER A 176 -9.49 -6.71 3.45
N HIS A 177 -9.81 -7.06 4.70
CA HIS A 177 -10.83 -8.07 5.02
C HIS A 177 -12.23 -7.46 5.17
N ASP A 178 -12.37 -6.14 5.19
CA ASP A 178 -13.67 -5.44 5.26
C ASP A 178 -14.23 -5.16 3.85
N PRO A 179 -15.28 -5.89 3.41
CA PRO A 179 -15.88 -5.67 2.09
C PRO A 179 -16.52 -4.28 1.95
N ALA A 180 -17.02 -3.70 3.05
CA ALA A 180 -17.62 -2.37 3.03
C ALA A 180 -16.55 -1.29 2.81
N GLN A 181 -15.37 -1.46 3.42
CA GLN A 181 -14.21 -0.61 3.15
C GLN A 181 -13.81 -0.70 1.68
N LEU A 182 -13.61 -1.92 1.15
CA LEU A 182 -13.20 -2.11 -0.23
C LEU A 182 -14.21 -1.50 -1.22
N ALA A 183 -15.51 -1.55 -0.91
CA ALA A 183 -16.52 -0.90 -1.73
C ALA A 183 -16.42 0.63 -1.73
N ARG A 184 -15.91 1.24 -0.64
CA ARG A 184 -15.72 2.70 -0.54
C ARG A 184 -14.46 3.19 -1.24
N VAL A 185 -13.37 2.40 -1.15
CA VAL A 185 -12.03 2.88 -1.56
C VAL A 185 -11.64 2.47 -2.97
N SER A 186 -12.22 1.42 -3.54
CA SER A 186 -11.78 0.87 -4.83
C SER A 186 -12.79 1.09 -5.96
N GLN A 187 -12.25 1.29 -7.16
CA GLN A 187 -13.01 1.34 -8.42
C GLN A 187 -13.08 -0.03 -9.11
N HIS A 188 -12.25 -0.98 -8.70
CA HIS A 188 -12.07 -2.27 -9.34
C HIS A 188 -11.64 -3.31 -8.32
N ARG A 189 -11.90 -4.61 -8.59
CA ARG A 189 -11.56 -5.69 -7.67
C ARG A 189 -10.92 -6.87 -8.39
N LEU A 190 -9.84 -7.35 -7.80
CA LEU A 190 -9.18 -8.59 -8.16
C LEU A 190 -9.37 -9.62 -7.05
N LEU A 191 -9.90 -10.79 -7.38
CA LEU A 191 -10.12 -11.89 -6.46
C LEU A 191 -9.03 -12.97 -6.65
N ILE A 192 -8.31 -13.30 -5.58
CA ILE A 192 -7.44 -14.47 -5.54
C ILE A 192 -8.27 -15.66 -5.04
N GLU A 193 -8.59 -16.57 -5.95
CA GLU A 193 -9.38 -17.77 -5.70
C GLU A 193 -8.63 -18.80 -4.82
N PRO A 194 -9.37 -19.70 -4.12
CA PRO A 194 -8.79 -20.88 -3.51
C PRO A 194 -8.12 -21.75 -4.57
N GLY A 195 -6.84 -21.80 -4.64
CA GLY A 195 -6.07 -22.47 -5.73
C GLY A 195 -5.15 -21.49 -6.45
N GLY A 196 -5.21 -20.20 -6.08
CA GLY A 196 -4.27 -19.19 -6.52
C GLY A 196 -4.54 -18.62 -7.91
N GLN A 197 -5.71 -18.81 -8.47
CA GLN A 197 -6.13 -18.17 -9.70
C GLN A 197 -6.56 -16.71 -9.41
N LEU A 198 -6.20 -15.77 -10.28
CA LEU A 198 -6.61 -14.36 -10.16
C LEU A 198 -7.77 -14.12 -11.12
N THR A 199 -8.89 -13.65 -10.58
CA THR A 199 -10.08 -13.29 -11.35
C THR A 199 -10.37 -11.80 -11.19
N ASP A 200 -10.56 -11.13 -12.32
CA ASP A 200 -11.04 -9.77 -12.36
C ASP A 200 -12.57 -9.79 -12.22
N THR A 201 -13.08 -9.21 -11.13
CA THR A 201 -14.51 -9.28 -10.83
C THR A 201 -15.25 -7.98 -11.17
N GLY A 202 -14.56 -6.92 -11.65
CA GLY A 202 -15.18 -5.62 -11.82
C GLY A 202 -15.91 -5.11 -10.56
N LEU A 203 -16.33 -3.87 -10.50
CA LEU A 203 -17.37 -3.46 -9.53
C LEU A 203 -18.74 -3.83 -10.12
N ASP A 204 -19.40 -4.78 -9.48
CA ASP A 204 -20.85 -4.95 -9.66
C ASP A 204 -21.50 -3.70 -9.04
N HIS A 205 -21.74 -2.69 -9.87
CA HIS A 205 -22.59 -1.57 -9.50
C HIS A 205 -24.00 -2.15 -9.41
N GLY A 206 -24.33 -2.76 -8.25
CA GLY A 206 -25.63 -3.30 -7.96
C GLY A 206 -26.71 -2.29 -8.37
N ARG A 207 -27.58 -2.73 -9.26
CA ARG A 207 -28.77 -2.04 -9.76
C ARG A 207 -29.73 -1.73 -8.63
#